data_b280ad528021cc1da15f0f0051471717
#
_entry.id   b280ad528021cc1da15f0f0051471717
#
_cell.length_a   1.000
_cell.length_b   1.000
_cell.length_c   1.000
_cell.angle_alpha   90.00
_cell.angle_beta   90.00
_cell.angle_gamma   90.00
#
_symmetry.space_group_name_H-M   'P 1'
#
loop_
_entity.id
_entity.type
_entity.pdbx_description
1 polymer ?
#
loop_
_entity_poly.entity_id
_entity_poly.type
_entity_poly.pdbx_seq_one_letter_code
_entity_poly.pdbx_strand_id
1 'polypeptide(L)' 'MKDRNTMTTIAVVGLGYVGLPLVVEFGKHSRTIGFDIDAAKVAACQAGHDPSREISDEQMRLAQHAEYSADALE' A
#
# COMPACT_ATOMS: atom_id res chain seq x y z
N MET A 1 6.35 19.48 17.08
CA MET A 1 6.48 18.94 17.01
C MET A 1 6.66 18.33 16.26
N LYS A 2 6.86 18.07 16.03
CA LYS A 2 7.14 17.68 15.50
C LYS A 2 7.38 16.82 14.72
N ASP A 3 7.62 16.78 14.33
CA ASP A 3 8.16 16.16 13.55
C ASP A 3 8.33 14.79 13.69
N ARG A 4 8.21 14.18 14.64
CA ARG A 4 8.31 12.83 14.82
C ARG A 4 7.33 12.06 14.05
N ASN A 5 6.30 12.64 13.59
CA ASN A 5 5.33 11.96 12.75
C ASN A 5 5.90 11.60 11.41
N THR A 6 6.93 12.30 10.98
CA THR A 6 7.53 11.98 9.68
C THR A 6 8.22 10.63 9.70
N MET A 7 8.46 10.08 10.88
CA MET A 7 9.11 8.80 11.01
C MET A 7 8.12 7.65 11.10
N THR A 8 6.84 7.97 11.16
CA THR A 8 5.82 6.93 11.32
C THR A 8 5.62 6.18 10.00
N THR A 9 5.64 4.87 10.10
CA THR A 9 5.32 4.01 8.96
C THR A 9 4.07 3.26 9.29
N ILE A 10 3.13 3.27 8.37
CA ILE A 10 1.84 2.61 8.53
C ILE A 10 1.93 1.24 7.87
N ALA A 11 1.48 0.23 8.57
CA ALA A 11 1.46 -1.13 8.02
C ALA A 11 0.01 -1.60 7.91
N VAL A 12 -0.36 -2.12 6.75
CA VAL A 12 -1.68 -2.65 6.51
C VAL A 12 -1.54 -4.09 6.09
N VAL A 13 -2.21 -4.99 6.79
CA VAL A 13 -2.13 -6.42 6.51
C VAL A 13 -3.40 -6.86 5.80
N GLY A 14 -3.23 -7.40 4.60
CA GLY A 14 -4.36 -7.81 3.78
C GLY A 14 -4.73 -6.73 2.76
N LEU A 15 -4.55 -7.05 1.48
CA LEU A 15 -4.78 -6.10 0.39
C LEU A 15 -6.08 -6.41 -0.35
N GLY A 16 -7.15 -6.65 0.43
CA GLY A 16 -8.46 -6.87 -0.15
C GLY A 16 -9.23 -5.58 -0.30
N TYR A 17 -10.57 -5.68 -0.24
CA TYR A 17 -11.45 -4.55 -0.48
C TYR A 17 -11.22 -3.39 0.49
N VAL A 18 -10.82 -3.69 1.70
CA VAL A 18 -10.62 -2.64 2.71
C VAL A 18 -9.16 -2.25 2.78
N GLY A 19 -8.27 -3.23 2.74
CA GLY A 19 -6.85 -2.97 2.98
C GLY A 19 -6.19 -2.18 1.87
N LEU A 20 -6.41 -2.55 0.61
CA LEU A 20 -5.73 -1.85 -0.48
C LEU A 20 -6.16 -0.40 -0.57
N PRO A 21 -7.46 -0.06 -0.48
CA PRO A 21 -7.83 1.35 -0.47
C PRO A 21 -7.17 2.14 0.65
N LEU A 22 -6.98 1.52 1.81
CA LEU A 22 -6.31 2.18 2.91
C LEU A 22 -4.85 2.46 2.60
N VAL A 23 -4.15 1.46 2.00
CA VAL A 23 -2.76 1.65 1.63
C VAL A 23 -2.63 2.79 0.64
N VAL A 24 -3.52 2.84 -0.35
CA VAL A 24 -3.47 3.88 -1.35
C VAL A 24 -3.71 5.25 -0.73
N GLU A 25 -4.72 5.35 0.12
CA GLU A 25 -5.06 6.64 0.71
C GLU A 25 -3.96 7.14 1.63
N PHE A 26 -3.48 6.27 2.53
CA PHE A 26 -2.39 6.65 3.43
C PHE A 26 -1.09 6.87 2.64
N GLY A 27 -0.87 6.08 1.60
CA GLY A 27 0.37 6.16 0.82
C GLY A 27 0.51 7.43 0.01
N LYS A 28 -0.55 8.20 -0.11
CA LYS A 28 -0.46 9.51 -0.75
C LYS A 28 0.28 10.50 0.13
N HIS A 29 0.31 10.25 1.43
CA HIS A 29 0.83 11.23 2.39
C HIS A 29 1.93 10.68 3.28
N SER A 30 1.93 9.39 3.55
CA SER A 30 2.83 8.81 4.53
C SER A 30 3.38 7.49 4.02
N ARG A 31 4.56 7.13 4.48
CA ARG A 31 5.11 5.83 4.12
C ARG A 31 4.18 4.75 4.64
N THR A 32 3.70 3.92 3.73
CA THR A 32 2.71 2.89 4.04
C THR A 32 3.15 1.60 3.39
N ILE A 33 3.12 0.51 4.13
CA ILE A 33 3.50 -0.80 3.61
C ILE A 33 2.28 -1.71 3.67
N GLY A 34 1.89 -2.24 2.52
CA GLY A 34 0.79 -3.20 2.44
C GLY A 34 1.35 -4.60 2.32
N PHE A 35 0.85 -5.50 3.14
CA PHE A 35 1.29 -6.89 3.16
C PHE A 35 0.17 -7.81 2.73
N ASP A 36 0.49 -8.80 1.92
CA ASP A 36 -0.46 -9.84 1.56
C ASP A 36 0.31 -11.10 1.21
N ILE A 37 -0.28 -12.25 1.54
CA ILE A 37 0.37 -13.52 1.23
C ILE A 37 0.23 -13.87 -0.25
N ASP A 38 -0.65 -13.20 -0.96
CA ASP A 38 -0.86 -13.44 -2.39
C ASP A 38 0.23 -12.71 -3.17
N ALA A 39 1.26 -13.43 -3.55
CA ALA A 39 2.40 -12.85 -4.21
C ALA A 39 2.05 -12.24 -5.57
N ALA A 40 1.07 -12.83 -6.28
CA ALA A 40 0.67 -12.27 -7.56
C ALA A 40 0.00 -10.92 -7.39
N LYS A 41 -0.85 -10.80 -6.36
CA LYS A 41 -1.48 -9.53 -6.07
C LYS A 41 -0.45 -8.48 -5.68
N VAL A 42 0.51 -8.87 -4.84
CA VAL A 42 1.56 -7.95 -4.43
C VAL A 42 2.35 -7.48 -5.65
N ALA A 43 2.71 -8.39 -6.54
CA ALA A 43 3.47 -8.02 -7.73
C ALA A 43 2.70 -7.04 -8.60
N ALA A 44 1.40 -7.22 -8.74
CA ALA A 44 0.58 -6.30 -9.52
C ALA A 44 0.56 -4.93 -8.87
N CYS A 45 0.39 -4.88 -7.54
CA CYS A 45 0.40 -3.62 -6.82
C CYS A 45 1.74 -2.91 -6.93
N GLN A 46 2.83 -3.67 -6.87
CA GLN A 46 4.16 -3.10 -7.04
C GLN A 46 4.34 -2.47 -8.42
N ALA A 47 3.62 -3.01 -9.40
CA ALA A 47 3.66 -2.48 -10.75
C ALA A 47 2.67 -1.33 -10.96
N GLY A 48 1.97 -0.92 -9.90
CA GLY A 48 1.04 0.19 -10.00
C GLY A 48 -0.35 -0.20 -10.48
N HIS A 49 -0.73 -1.44 -10.26
CA HIS A 49 -2.00 -1.95 -10.79
C HIS A 49 -2.75 -2.76 -9.73
N ASP A 50 -4.02 -2.45 -9.55
CA ASP A 50 -4.90 -3.22 -8.69
C ASP A 50 -5.57 -4.29 -9.54
N PRO A 51 -5.24 -5.58 -9.34
CA PRO A 51 -5.81 -6.62 -10.18
C PRO A 51 -7.32 -6.79 -10.02
N SER A 52 -7.89 -6.32 -8.92
CA SER A 52 -9.34 -6.38 -8.74
C SER A 52 -10.05 -5.21 -9.40
N ARG A 53 -9.31 -4.22 -9.87
CA ARG A 53 -9.82 -3.06 -10.57
C ARG A 53 -10.72 -2.17 -9.72
N GLU A 54 -10.58 -2.25 -8.42
CA GLU A 54 -11.29 -1.34 -7.52
C GLU A 54 -10.65 0.02 -7.52
N ILE A 55 -9.35 0.08 -7.73
CA ILE A 55 -8.58 1.31 -7.69
C ILE A 55 -7.92 1.48 -9.05
N SER A 56 -8.07 2.66 -9.63
CA SER A 56 -7.49 2.93 -10.94
C SER A 56 -5.97 2.99 -10.88
N ASP A 57 -5.34 2.75 -12.01
CA ASP A 57 -3.89 2.84 -12.10
C ASP A 57 -3.40 4.24 -11.73
N GLU A 58 -4.19 5.25 -12.07
CA GLU A 58 -3.81 6.61 -11.72
C GLU A 58 -3.78 6.80 -10.21
N GLN A 59 -4.80 6.28 -9.52
CA GLN A 59 -4.83 6.39 -8.07
C GLN A 59 -3.68 5.60 -7.44
N MET A 60 -3.35 4.45 -8.01
CA MET A 60 -2.21 3.68 -7.52
C MET A 60 -0.93 4.50 -7.65
N ARG A 61 -0.77 5.22 -8.76
CA ARG A 61 0.42 6.05 -8.96
C ARG A 61 0.51 7.20 -7.97
N LEU A 62 -0.64 7.76 -7.59
CA LEU A 62 -0.64 8.88 -6.66
C LEU A 62 -0.21 8.49 -5.26
N ALA A 63 -0.28 7.20 -4.94
CA ALA A 63 0.17 6.70 -3.64
C ALA A 63 1.68 6.48 -3.67
N GLN A 64 2.43 7.56 -3.82
CA GLN A 64 3.87 7.51 -4.04
C GLN A 64 4.64 6.92 -2.88
N HIS A 65 4.09 6.99 -1.69
CA HIS A 65 4.78 6.50 -0.49
C HIS A 65 4.31 5.11 -0.09
N ALA A 66 3.53 4.46 -0.94
CA ALA A 66 3.06 3.10 -0.67
C ALA A 66 4.08 2.09 -1.17
N GLU A 67 4.28 1.05 -0.38
CA GLU A 67 5.11 -0.09 -0.73
C GLU A 67 4.29 -1.35 -0.51
N TYR A 68 4.61 -2.40 -1.22
CA TYR A 68 3.87 -3.64 -1.14
C TYR A 68 4.83 -4.80 -0.95
N SER A 69 4.48 -5.75 -0.10
CA SER A 69 5.36 -6.87 0.21
C SER A 69 4.54 -8.12 0.47
N ALA A 70 5.06 -9.25 0.01
CA ALA A 70 4.47 -10.55 0.33
C ALA A 70 5.20 -11.21 1.49
N ASP A 71 6.25 -10.58 1.99
CA ASP A 71 7.02 -11.15 3.10
C ASP A 71 6.30 -10.89 4.41
N ALA A 72 6.44 -11.83 5.32
CA ALA A 72 5.84 -11.69 6.64
C ALA A 72 6.46 -10.49 7.34
N LEU A 73 5.68 -9.90 8.21
CA LEU A 73 6.19 -8.84 9.07
C LEU A 73 7.19 -9.42 10.04
N GLU A 74 8.29 -8.74 10.20
CA GLU A 74 9.33 -9.19 11.12
C GLU A 74 9.33 -8.40 12.41
#